data_1c9bcf9dbe413ba1c17e5c496a13923d
#
_entry.id   1c9bcf9dbe413ba1c17e5c496a13923d
#
_cell.length_a   1.000
_cell.length_b   1.000
_cell.length_c   1.000
_cell.angle_alpha   90.00
_cell.angle_beta   90.00
_cell.angle_gamma   90.00
#
_symmetry.space_group_name_H-M   'P 1'
#
loop_
_entity.id
_entity.type
_entity.pdbx_description
1 polymer ?
#
loop_
_entity_poly.entity_id
_entity_poly.type
_entity_poly.pdbx_seq_one_letter_code
_entity_poly.pdbx_strand_id
1 'polypeptide(L)'
;MSETIRQAIGRYYEDRLSQFGPTPRGVDWNSAESQALRFDKLLEVLVASRRQDEPAVSLLDVGCGYGALLDHLKAVGITVDYRGFDVSEAMVAAARARHQASQSAFTSRVEAIEPASFAVASGIFNVKLHHSVEQWRGYVLETIGALDELSTRGFAFNMLSTYSDPAKRRDDLFYADPCEMFDMCKRRFATRVALLHDYPLFEFTVIVRK
;
A
#
# COMPACT_ATOMS: atom_id res chain seq x y z
N MET A 1 10.97 16.91 7.29
CA MET A 1 9.65 16.52 7.86
C MET A 1 9.27 15.08 7.50
N SER A 2 9.38 14.66 6.25
CA SER A 2 9.02 13.28 5.84
C SER A 2 9.84 12.18 6.52
N GLU A 3 11.13 12.39 6.79
CA GLU A 3 11.99 11.42 7.45
C GLU A 3 11.53 11.13 8.89
N THR A 4 11.17 12.15 9.64
CA THR A 4 10.64 12.00 11.02
C THR A 4 9.31 11.24 11.05
N ILE A 5 8.42 11.47 10.07
CA ILE A 5 7.15 10.74 9.93
C ILE A 5 7.45 9.25 9.66
N ARG A 6 8.34 8.94 8.71
CA ARG A 6 8.71 7.56 8.38
C ARG A 6 9.27 6.80 9.58
N GLN A 7 10.12 7.43 10.38
CA GLN A 7 10.66 6.81 11.60
C GLN A 7 9.57 6.54 12.65
N ALA A 8 8.63 7.48 12.84
CA ALA A 8 7.52 7.29 13.79
C ALA A 8 6.59 6.14 13.35
N ILE A 9 6.28 6.05 12.05
CA ILE A 9 5.50 4.96 11.48
C ILE A 9 6.23 3.62 11.63
N GLY A 10 7.53 3.57 11.33
CA GLY A 10 8.35 2.36 11.46
C GLY A 10 8.26 1.80 12.89
N ARG A 11 8.52 2.64 13.90
CA ARG A 11 8.39 2.24 15.32
C ARG A 11 7.00 1.76 15.69
N TYR A 12 5.95 2.47 15.23
CA TYR A 12 4.57 2.06 15.50
C TYR A 12 4.30 0.64 15.00
N TYR A 13 4.67 0.32 13.76
CA TYR A 13 4.43 -1.00 13.21
C TYR A 13 5.37 -2.08 13.77
N GLU A 14 6.58 -1.74 14.22
CA GLU A 14 7.46 -2.63 14.98
C GLU A 14 6.83 -3.04 16.32
N ASP A 15 6.24 -2.07 17.04
CA ASP A 15 5.50 -2.35 18.27
C ASP A 15 4.28 -3.25 18.01
N ARG A 16 3.53 -2.98 16.92
CA ARG A 16 2.39 -3.82 16.52
C ARG A 16 2.83 -5.24 16.15
N LEU A 17 3.90 -5.38 15.38
CA LEU A 17 4.46 -6.68 15.03
C LEU A 17 4.93 -7.45 16.27
N SER A 18 5.61 -6.79 17.18
CA SER A 18 6.06 -7.41 18.45
C SER A 18 4.88 -7.91 19.28
N GLN A 19 3.77 -7.17 19.32
CA GLN A 19 2.61 -7.49 20.14
C GLN A 19 1.71 -8.57 19.51
N PHE A 20 1.52 -8.56 18.19
CA PHE A 20 0.54 -9.41 17.50
C PHE A 20 1.15 -10.39 16.49
N GLY A 21 2.47 -10.36 16.32
CA GLY A 21 3.15 -11.18 15.33
C GLY A 21 2.84 -10.80 13.86
N PRO A 22 3.31 -11.60 12.89
CA PRO A 22 3.06 -11.39 11.46
C PRO A 22 1.64 -11.83 11.07
N THR A 23 0.66 -11.09 11.54
CA THR A 23 -0.79 -11.30 11.38
C THR A 23 -1.46 -10.00 10.92
N PRO A 24 -2.72 -10.03 10.45
CA PRO A 24 -3.47 -8.81 10.11
C PRO A 24 -3.46 -7.77 11.26
N ARG A 25 -3.58 -8.21 12.52
CA ARG A 25 -3.52 -7.32 13.69
C ARG A 25 -2.15 -6.68 13.88
N GLY A 26 -1.08 -7.35 13.47
CA GLY A 26 0.29 -6.82 13.50
C GLY A 26 0.52 -5.67 12.51
N VAL A 27 -0.37 -5.48 11.55
CA VAL A 27 -0.40 -4.34 10.61
C VAL A 27 -1.71 -3.56 10.69
N ASP A 28 -2.36 -3.61 11.85
CA ASP A 28 -3.56 -2.83 12.22
C ASP A 28 -4.83 -3.14 11.40
N TRP A 29 -4.92 -4.34 10.83
CA TRP A 29 -6.14 -4.79 10.18
C TRP A 29 -7.02 -5.61 11.11
N ASN A 30 -8.34 -5.44 10.98
CA ASN A 30 -9.33 -6.12 11.84
C ASN A 30 -9.41 -7.63 11.57
N SER A 31 -9.22 -8.06 10.31
CA SER A 31 -9.31 -9.47 9.92
C SER A 31 -8.53 -9.77 8.65
N ALA A 32 -8.29 -11.06 8.39
CA ALA A 32 -7.68 -11.54 7.16
C ALA A 32 -8.56 -11.27 5.93
N GLU A 33 -9.88 -11.39 6.07
CA GLU A 33 -10.85 -11.16 4.99
C GLU A 33 -10.83 -9.68 4.56
N SER A 34 -10.80 -8.76 5.53
CA SER A 34 -10.73 -7.33 5.23
C SER A 34 -9.39 -6.93 4.61
N GLN A 35 -8.29 -7.61 4.99
CA GLN A 35 -6.98 -7.42 4.36
C GLN A 35 -6.98 -7.95 2.92
N ALA A 36 -7.52 -9.16 2.69
CA ALA A 36 -7.62 -9.76 1.36
C ALA A 36 -8.45 -8.90 0.40
N LEU A 37 -9.60 -8.37 0.86
CA LEU A 37 -10.44 -7.49 0.04
C LEU A 37 -9.68 -6.23 -0.43
N ARG A 38 -8.83 -5.65 0.43
CA ARG A 38 -7.98 -4.52 0.03
C ARG A 38 -6.99 -4.91 -1.06
N PHE A 39 -6.37 -6.07 -0.92
CA PHE A 39 -5.47 -6.60 -1.93
C PHE A 39 -6.19 -6.84 -3.26
N ASP A 40 -7.39 -7.43 -3.25
CA ASP A 40 -8.19 -7.62 -4.46
C ASP A 40 -8.43 -6.29 -5.19
N LYS A 41 -8.82 -5.23 -4.46
CA LYS A 41 -9.05 -3.91 -5.03
C LYS A 41 -7.78 -3.25 -5.58
N LEU A 42 -6.66 -3.37 -4.90
CA LEU A 42 -5.36 -2.88 -5.39
C LEU A 42 -4.90 -3.63 -6.64
N LEU A 43 -5.07 -4.95 -6.67
CA LEU A 43 -4.66 -5.79 -7.79
C LEU A 43 -5.48 -5.58 -9.08
N GLU A 44 -6.61 -4.87 -9.00
CA GLU A 44 -7.33 -4.41 -10.21
C GLU A 44 -6.46 -3.52 -11.12
N VAL A 45 -5.37 -2.93 -10.59
CA VAL A 45 -4.39 -2.21 -11.44
C VAL A 45 -3.77 -3.12 -12.51
N LEU A 46 -3.65 -4.41 -12.25
CA LEU A 46 -3.06 -5.41 -13.14
C LEU A 46 -4.02 -5.85 -14.27
N VAL A 47 -5.35 -5.70 -14.09
CA VAL A 47 -6.36 -6.29 -14.99
C VAL A 47 -6.26 -5.77 -16.42
N ALA A 48 -5.91 -4.49 -16.61
CA ALA A 48 -5.76 -3.88 -17.94
C ALA A 48 -4.49 -4.31 -18.70
N SER A 49 -3.63 -5.13 -18.09
CA SER A 49 -2.27 -5.42 -18.55
C SER A 49 -2.05 -6.82 -19.05
N ARG A 50 -3.04 -7.71 -18.92
CA ARG A 50 -2.90 -9.12 -19.34
C ARG A 50 -3.10 -9.26 -20.85
N ARG A 51 -2.05 -9.03 -21.62
CA ARG A 51 -1.92 -9.62 -22.95
C ARG A 51 -1.24 -10.97 -22.78
N GLN A 52 -1.74 -12.00 -23.47
CA GLN A 52 -1.29 -13.40 -23.33
C GLN A 52 0.21 -13.61 -23.65
N ASP A 53 0.84 -12.68 -24.38
CA ASP A 53 2.21 -12.79 -24.88
C ASP A 53 3.20 -11.80 -24.20
N GLU A 54 2.79 -11.11 -23.11
CA GLU A 54 3.70 -10.19 -22.43
C GLU A 54 4.52 -10.93 -21.35
N PRO A 55 5.82 -10.56 -21.15
CA PRO A 55 6.62 -11.07 -20.04
C PRO A 55 5.94 -10.77 -18.70
N ALA A 56 6.26 -11.59 -17.69
CA ALA A 56 5.75 -11.42 -16.33
C ALA A 56 5.93 -9.96 -15.87
N VAL A 57 4.84 -9.30 -15.50
CA VAL A 57 4.88 -7.92 -15.01
C VAL A 57 5.53 -7.87 -13.63
N SER A 58 6.32 -6.85 -13.36
CA SER A 58 6.87 -6.60 -12.02
C SER A 58 5.89 -5.79 -11.17
N LEU A 59 5.79 -6.14 -9.89
CA LEU A 59 4.93 -5.48 -8.91
C LEU A 59 5.76 -5.06 -7.69
N LEU A 60 5.80 -3.76 -7.42
CA LEU A 60 6.39 -3.19 -6.22
C LEU A 60 5.29 -2.97 -5.16
N ASP A 61 5.45 -3.58 -3.99
CA ASP A 61 4.57 -3.41 -2.83
C ASP A 61 5.26 -2.46 -1.83
N VAL A 62 4.77 -1.23 -1.75
CA VAL A 62 5.32 -0.18 -0.88
C VAL A 62 4.59 -0.20 0.46
N GLY A 63 5.33 -0.47 1.53
CA GLY A 63 4.77 -0.79 2.84
C GLY A 63 4.30 -2.25 2.91
N CYS A 64 5.15 -3.17 2.43
CA CYS A 64 4.79 -4.59 2.29
C CYS A 64 4.56 -5.33 3.62
N GLY A 65 4.94 -4.73 4.76
CA GLY A 65 4.85 -5.34 6.07
C GLY A 65 5.52 -6.71 6.10
N TYR A 66 4.83 -7.69 6.67
CA TYR A 66 5.30 -9.08 6.75
C TYR A 66 5.08 -9.90 5.45
N GLY A 67 4.77 -9.24 4.32
CA GLY A 67 4.66 -9.89 3.00
C GLY A 67 3.32 -10.55 2.71
N ALA A 68 2.23 -10.12 3.34
CA ALA A 68 0.90 -10.71 3.18
C ALA A 68 0.36 -10.65 1.75
N LEU A 69 0.69 -9.60 0.99
CA LEU A 69 0.26 -9.49 -0.40
C LEU A 69 0.87 -10.59 -1.28
N LEU A 70 2.12 -11.01 -1.02
CA LEU A 70 2.73 -12.12 -1.76
C LEU A 70 2.01 -13.44 -1.51
N ASP A 71 1.52 -13.70 -0.27
CA ASP A 71 0.68 -14.87 0.00
C ASP A 71 -0.65 -14.79 -0.75
N HIS A 72 -1.27 -13.61 -0.74
CA HIS A 72 -2.54 -13.40 -1.45
C HIS A 72 -2.39 -13.62 -2.96
N LEU A 73 -1.35 -13.08 -3.59
CA LEU A 73 -1.04 -13.31 -5.01
C LEU A 73 -0.92 -14.81 -5.33
N LYS A 74 -0.21 -15.57 -4.48
CA LYS A 74 -0.09 -17.03 -4.62
C LYS A 74 -1.45 -17.73 -4.49
N ALA A 75 -2.26 -17.32 -3.50
CA ALA A 75 -3.56 -17.91 -3.23
C ALA A 75 -4.57 -17.70 -4.38
N VAL A 76 -4.52 -16.52 -5.03
CA VAL A 76 -5.41 -16.21 -6.17
C VAL A 76 -4.80 -16.57 -7.54
N GLY A 77 -3.61 -17.19 -7.57
CA GLY A 77 -2.97 -17.67 -8.80
C GLY A 77 -2.44 -16.55 -9.72
N ILE A 78 -2.09 -15.38 -9.15
CA ILE A 78 -1.49 -14.27 -9.91
C ILE A 78 0.02 -14.38 -9.82
N THR A 79 0.68 -14.54 -10.97
CA THR A 79 2.15 -14.59 -11.08
C THR A 79 2.68 -13.22 -11.52
N VAL A 80 3.61 -12.66 -10.73
CA VAL A 80 4.33 -11.41 -10.99
C VAL A 80 5.77 -11.53 -10.50
N ASP A 81 6.69 -10.70 -11.02
CA ASP A 81 7.98 -10.42 -10.39
C ASP A 81 7.73 -9.49 -9.20
N TYR A 82 7.53 -10.08 -8.00
CA TYR A 82 7.17 -9.35 -6.80
C TYR A 82 8.39 -8.78 -6.09
N ARG A 83 8.27 -7.50 -5.68
CA ARG A 83 9.25 -6.79 -4.86
C ARG A 83 8.54 -6.06 -3.74
N GLY A 84 8.95 -6.29 -2.49
CA GLY A 84 8.39 -5.67 -1.29
C GLY A 84 9.39 -4.72 -0.64
N PHE A 85 8.94 -3.51 -0.36
CA PHE A 85 9.66 -2.52 0.43
C PHE A 85 8.89 -2.16 1.69
N ASP A 86 9.56 -2.12 2.83
CA ASP A 86 9.01 -1.57 4.07
C ASP A 86 10.10 -0.79 4.82
N VAL A 87 9.71 0.32 5.48
CA VAL A 87 10.63 1.16 6.26
C VAL A 87 11.12 0.47 7.53
N SER A 88 10.37 -0.53 8.03
CA SER A 88 10.70 -1.32 9.21
C SER A 88 11.55 -2.53 8.84
N GLU A 89 12.77 -2.60 9.37
CA GLU A 89 13.62 -3.79 9.21
C GLU A 89 13.00 -5.03 9.87
N ALA A 90 12.26 -4.87 10.96
CA ALA A 90 11.57 -5.95 11.63
C ALA A 90 10.46 -6.56 10.75
N MET A 91 9.69 -5.71 10.05
CA MET A 91 8.70 -6.17 9.06
C MET A 91 9.37 -6.93 7.92
N VAL A 92 10.44 -6.39 7.35
CA VAL A 92 11.20 -7.06 6.28
C VAL A 92 11.78 -8.40 6.76
N ALA A 93 12.30 -8.47 7.99
CA ALA A 93 12.78 -9.72 8.57
C ALA A 93 11.65 -10.74 8.71
N ALA A 94 10.47 -10.32 9.16
CA ALA A 94 9.30 -11.19 9.25
C ALA A 94 8.84 -11.68 7.87
N ALA A 95 8.84 -10.79 6.86
CA ALA A 95 8.52 -11.15 5.47
C ALA A 95 9.51 -12.19 4.90
N ARG A 96 10.81 -11.99 5.12
CA ARG A 96 11.86 -12.93 4.69
C ARG A 96 11.75 -14.29 5.39
N ALA A 97 11.45 -14.29 6.68
CA ALA A 97 11.23 -15.54 7.44
C ALA A 97 10.00 -16.31 6.91
N ARG A 98 8.95 -15.60 6.54
CA ARG A 98 7.71 -16.16 5.98
C ARG A 98 7.90 -16.69 4.54
N HIS A 99 8.70 -16.00 3.72
CA HIS A 99 8.89 -16.30 2.30
C HIS A 99 10.33 -16.73 1.99
N GLN A 100 10.81 -17.80 2.63
CA GLN A 100 12.21 -18.27 2.56
C GLN A 100 12.72 -18.47 1.13
N ALA A 101 11.87 -18.93 0.20
CA ALA A 101 12.24 -19.11 -1.22
C ALA A 101 12.32 -17.78 -2.01
N SER A 102 11.85 -16.68 -1.43
CA SER A 102 11.78 -15.36 -2.09
C SER A 102 12.35 -14.23 -1.19
N GLN A 103 13.35 -14.56 -0.35
CA GLN A 103 13.90 -13.60 0.63
C GLN A 103 14.48 -12.34 -0.03
N SER A 104 15.09 -12.49 -1.21
CA SER A 104 15.67 -11.38 -1.97
C SER A 104 14.62 -10.38 -2.51
N ALA A 105 13.34 -10.76 -2.51
CA ALA A 105 12.26 -9.89 -2.94
C ALA A 105 11.95 -8.77 -1.94
N PHE A 106 12.47 -8.83 -0.69
CA PHE A 106 12.13 -7.88 0.37
C PHE A 106 13.32 -7.02 0.78
N THR A 107 13.10 -5.71 0.91
CA THR A 107 14.13 -4.75 1.32
C THR A 107 13.58 -3.64 2.21
N SER A 108 14.40 -3.15 3.15
CA SER A 108 14.14 -1.91 3.91
C SER A 108 14.99 -0.73 3.40
N ARG A 109 15.85 -0.96 2.40
CA ARG A 109 16.76 0.04 1.87
C ARG A 109 16.11 0.78 0.70
N VAL A 110 15.92 2.09 0.86
CA VAL A 110 15.32 2.95 -0.18
C VAL A 110 16.15 2.93 -1.47
N GLU A 111 17.49 2.87 -1.34
CA GLU A 111 18.42 2.85 -2.47
C GLU A 111 18.37 1.55 -3.29
N ALA A 112 17.76 0.52 -2.75
CA ALA A 112 17.57 -0.77 -3.42
C ALA A 112 16.21 -0.90 -4.12
N ILE A 113 15.39 0.16 -4.08
CA ILE A 113 14.10 0.15 -4.78
C ILE A 113 14.35 0.46 -6.25
N GLU A 114 13.92 -0.45 -7.11
CA GLU A 114 13.94 -0.25 -8.56
C GLU A 114 12.52 -0.07 -9.08
N PRO A 115 12.31 0.76 -10.12
CA PRO A 115 11.01 0.89 -10.77
C PRO A 115 10.47 -0.46 -11.24
N ALA A 116 9.15 -0.63 -11.11
CA ALA A 116 8.43 -1.82 -11.53
C ALA A 116 7.39 -1.49 -12.61
N SER A 117 6.75 -2.50 -13.20
CA SER A 117 5.61 -2.28 -14.10
C SER A 117 4.47 -1.60 -13.34
N PHE A 118 4.19 -2.08 -12.13
CA PHE A 118 3.17 -1.52 -11.25
C PHE A 118 3.71 -1.33 -9.84
N ALA A 119 3.16 -0.33 -9.12
CA ALA A 119 3.39 -0.14 -7.70
C ALA A 119 2.05 -0.15 -6.94
N VAL A 120 2.02 -0.75 -5.76
CA VAL A 120 0.84 -0.73 -4.89
C VAL A 120 1.23 -0.31 -3.49
N ALA A 121 0.28 0.30 -2.77
CA ALA A 121 0.46 0.67 -1.37
C ALA A 121 -0.83 0.39 -0.60
N SER A 122 -0.76 -0.52 0.37
CA SER A 122 -1.91 -0.93 1.18
C SER A 122 -1.81 -0.38 2.61
N GLY A 123 -2.70 0.55 2.96
CA GLY A 123 -2.90 1.02 4.34
C GLY A 123 -1.83 1.94 4.91
N ILE A 124 -0.79 2.28 4.17
CA ILE A 124 0.32 3.12 4.65
C ILE A 124 -0.06 4.58 4.91
N PHE A 125 -1.23 5.01 4.45
CA PHE A 125 -1.72 6.38 4.56
C PHE A 125 -2.67 6.61 5.74
N ASN A 126 -3.05 5.55 6.46
CA ASN A 126 -4.15 5.60 7.42
C ASN A 126 -3.71 6.11 8.80
N VAL A 127 -2.56 5.67 9.33
CA VAL A 127 -2.12 5.92 10.70
C VAL A 127 -1.24 7.16 10.76
N LYS A 128 -1.83 8.33 11.07
CA LYS A 128 -1.10 9.60 11.17
C LYS A 128 -0.48 9.85 12.55
N LEU A 129 -0.80 9.04 13.52
CA LEU A 129 -0.37 9.21 14.91
C LEU A 129 -0.72 10.62 15.43
N HIS A 130 0.27 11.30 16.00
CA HIS A 130 0.16 12.67 16.56
C HIS A 130 0.47 13.79 15.54
N HIS A 131 0.78 13.42 14.28
CA HIS A 131 1.06 14.43 13.25
C HIS A 131 -0.21 15.21 12.88
N SER A 132 -0.03 16.49 12.54
CA SER A 132 -1.17 17.29 12.05
C SER A 132 -1.68 16.77 10.72
N VAL A 133 -2.94 17.06 10.42
CA VAL A 133 -3.56 16.70 9.11
C VAL A 133 -2.75 17.26 7.94
N GLU A 134 -2.27 18.49 8.07
CA GLU A 134 -1.48 19.16 7.04
C GLU A 134 -0.12 18.47 6.79
N GLN A 135 0.61 18.16 7.88
CA GLN A 135 1.89 17.45 7.80
C GLN A 135 1.70 16.06 7.16
N TRP A 136 0.66 15.35 7.60
CA TRP A 136 0.35 14.02 7.09
C TRP A 136 -0.07 14.06 5.61
N ARG A 137 -0.89 15.04 5.23
CA ARG A 137 -1.27 15.26 3.82
C ARG A 137 -0.05 15.51 2.93
N GLY A 138 0.92 16.28 3.40
CA GLY A 138 2.20 16.47 2.70
C GLY A 138 2.92 15.14 2.46
N TYR A 139 3.05 14.31 3.50
CA TYR A 139 3.62 12.97 3.40
C TYR A 139 2.87 12.07 2.41
N VAL A 140 1.53 12.09 2.45
CA VAL A 140 0.68 11.33 1.51
C VAL A 140 0.96 11.73 0.07
N LEU A 141 0.96 13.03 -0.24
CA LEU A 141 1.18 13.52 -1.61
C LEU A 141 2.59 13.24 -2.12
N GLU A 142 3.61 13.35 -1.26
CA GLU A 142 5.00 12.96 -1.58
C GLU A 142 5.08 11.45 -1.90
N THR A 143 4.44 10.63 -1.07
CA THR A 143 4.49 9.17 -1.25
C THR A 143 3.73 8.71 -2.49
N ILE A 144 2.58 9.32 -2.80
CA ILE A 144 1.86 9.05 -4.06
C ILE A 144 2.72 9.47 -5.27
N GLY A 145 3.44 10.60 -5.18
CA GLY A 145 4.40 11.00 -6.21
C GLY A 145 5.50 9.95 -6.42
N ALA A 146 6.03 9.38 -5.33
CA ALA A 146 7.02 8.30 -5.41
C ALA A 146 6.43 7.01 -6.03
N LEU A 147 5.16 6.66 -5.76
CA LEU A 147 4.49 5.53 -6.44
C LEU A 147 4.41 5.76 -7.95
N ASP A 148 4.15 6.99 -8.39
CA ASP A 148 4.19 7.35 -9.80
C ASP A 148 5.58 7.16 -10.40
N GLU A 149 6.62 7.71 -9.80
CA GLU A 149 8.02 7.60 -10.27
C GLU A 149 8.51 6.15 -10.31
N LEU A 150 8.10 5.33 -9.36
CA LEU A 150 8.48 3.92 -9.21
C LEU A 150 7.64 2.95 -10.04
N SER A 151 6.67 3.43 -10.82
CA SER A 151 5.82 2.59 -11.66
C SER A 151 5.83 3.04 -13.12
N THR A 152 6.08 2.12 -14.06
CA THR A 152 6.13 2.44 -15.48
C THR A 152 4.79 2.35 -16.20
N ARG A 153 3.83 1.57 -15.67
CA ARG A 153 2.52 1.28 -16.27
C ARG A 153 1.34 1.73 -15.41
N GLY A 154 1.58 1.95 -14.11
CA GLY A 154 0.55 2.44 -13.21
C GLY A 154 0.76 2.05 -11.76
N PHE A 155 -0.07 2.61 -10.89
CA PHE A 155 -0.03 2.33 -9.46
C PHE A 155 -1.43 2.34 -8.85
N ALA A 156 -1.56 1.77 -7.65
CA ALA A 156 -2.80 1.82 -6.87
C ALA A 156 -2.50 1.97 -5.38
N PHE A 157 -3.41 2.63 -4.68
CA PHE A 157 -3.34 2.77 -3.22
C PHE A 157 -4.74 2.84 -2.62
N ASN A 158 -4.87 2.48 -1.35
CA ASN A 158 -6.10 2.66 -0.58
C ASN A 158 -5.92 3.63 0.59
N MET A 159 -7.02 4.23 1.01
CA MET A 159 -7.07 5.18 2.11
C MET A 159 -8.42 5.10 2.85
N LEU A 160 -8.42 5.46 4.14
CA LEU A 160 -9.66 5.71 4.88
C LEU A 160 -10.39 6.90 4.29
N SER A 161 -11.71 6.76 4.17
CA SER A 161 -12.59 7.73 3.53
C SER A 161 -13.20 8.72 4.52
N THR A 162 -13.37 9.98 4.09
CA THR A 162 -14.19 10.96 4.80
C THR A 162 -15.68 10.58 4.87
N TYR A 163 -16.12 9.55 4.15
CA TYR A 163 -17.45 8.94 4.30
C TYR A 163 -17.52 7.88 5.40
N SER A 164 -16.44 7.67 6.19
CA SER A 164 -16.46 6.80 7.35
C SER A 164 -17.46 7.29 8.39
N ASP A 165 -18.11 6.34 9.07
CA ASP A 165 -19.02 6.63 10.18
C ASP A 165 -18.33 7.53 11.23
N PRO A 166 -18.85 8.74 11.51
CA PRO A 166 -18.25 9.66 12.48
C PRO A 166 -18.03 9.04 13.87
N ALA A 167 -18.93 8.15 14.31
CA ALA A 167 -18.82 7.50 15.60
C ALA A 167 -17.64 6.49 15.69
N LYS A 168 -17.09 6.08 14.55
CA LYS A 168 -15.97 5.14 14.46
C LYS A 168 -14.64 5.80 14.10
N ARG A 169 -14.65 7.11 13.87
CA ARG A 169 -13.42 7.84 13.56
C ARG A 169 -12.52 7.96 14.79
N ARG A 170 -11.22 7.88 14.53
CA ARG A 170 -10.16 8.02 15.54
C ARG A 170 -9.26 9.20 15.18
N ASP A 171 -8.80 9.93 16.18
CA ASP A 171 -7.95 11.12 15.99
C ASP A 171 -6.54 10.81 15.49
N ASP A 172 -6.06 9.59 15.74
CA ASP A 172 -4.76 9.09 15.28
C ASP A 172 -4.78 8.60 13.83
N LEU A 173 -5.95 8.60 13.17
CA LEU A 173 -6.12 8.19 11.77
C LEU A 173 -6.33 9.39 10.84
N PHE A 174 -5.94 9.21 9.60
CA PHE A 174 -6.16 10.17 8.52
C PHE A 174 -7.29 9.69 7.61
N TYR A 175 -8.24 10.58 7.35
CA TYR A 175 -9.39 10.33 6.47
C TYR A 175 -9.30 11.28 5.29
N ALA A 176 -9.17 10.74 4.09
CA ALA A 176 -9.04 11.50 2.85
C ALA A 176 -10.39 11.66 2.14
N ASP A 177 -10.56 12.76 1.43
CA ASP A 177 -11.66 12.94 0.49
C ASP A 177 -11.36 12.12 -0.78
N PRO A 178 -12.20 11.12 -1.13
CA PRO A 178 -11.99 10.29 -2.32
C PRO A 178 -11.98 11.10 -3.62
N CYS A 179 -12.85 12.10 -3.72
CA CYS A 179 -12.98 12.92 -4.93
C CYS A 179 -11.75 13.82 -5.12
N GLU A 180 -11.20 14.36 -4.01
CA GLU A 180 -9.97 15.13 -4.05
C GLU A 180 -8.78 14.28 -4.53
N MET A 181 -8.63 13.07 -3.97
CA MET A 181 -7.56 12.15 -4.35
C MET A 181 -7.68 11.70 -5.80
N PHE A 182 -8.90 11.42 -6.25
CA PHE A 182 -9.17 11.10 -7.66
C PHE A 182 -8.81 12.25 -8.61
N ASP A 183 -9.30 13.47 -8.34
CA ASP A 183 -9.03 14.65 -9.18
C ASP A 183 -7.52 14.95 -9.22
N MET A 184 -6.85 14.90 -8.09
CA MET A 184 -5.42 15.08 -7.98
C MET A 184 -4.65 14.06 -8.84
N CYS A 185 -4.98 12.78 -8.76
CA CYS A 185 -4.34 11.74 -9.56
C CYS A 185 -4.59 11.93 -11.04
N LYS A 186 -5.82 12.29 -11.41
CA LYS A 186 -6.22 12.53 -12.82
C LYS A 186 -5.52 13.71 -13.45
N ARG A 187 -5.26 14.76 -12.67
CA ARG A 187 -4.58 15.98 -13.16
C ARG A 187 -3.06 15.84 -13.19
N ARG A 188 -2.47 15.10 -12.25
CA ARG A 188 -1.01 15.06 -12.08
C ARG A 188 -0.34 13.91 -12.79
N PHE A 189 -0.99 12.73 -12.86
CA PHE A 189 -0.30 11.51 -13.25
C PHE A 189 -0.81 10.89 -14.54
N ALA A 190 -2.12 10.65 -14.69
CA ALA A 190 -2.65 10.02 -15.90
C ALA A 190 -4.12 10.36 -16.15
N THR A 191 -4.54 10.21 -17.41
CA THR A 191 -5.97 10.40 -17.81
C THR A 191 -6.83 9.17 -17.46
N ARG A 192 -6.22 7.99 -17.27
CA ARG A 192 -6.91 6.75 -16.95
C ARG A 192 -6.82 6.47 -15.45
N VAL A 193 -7.75 7.05 -14.69
CA VAL A 193 -7.85 6.89 -13.25
C VAL A 193 -9.22 6.30 -12.89
N ALA A 194 -9.24 5.31 -11.99
CA ALA A 194 -10.46 4.78 -11.39
C ALA A 194 -10.46 5.06 -9.89
N LEU A 195 -11.65 5.37 -9.37
CA LEU A 195 -11.94 5.46 -7.94
C LEU A 195 -12.91 4.32 -7.59
N LEU A 196 -12.47 3.39 -6.75
CA LEU A 196 -13.29 2.28 -6.25
C LEU A 196 -13.70 2.59 -4.81
N HIS A 197 -15.00 2.71 -4.57
CA HIS A 197 -15.56 2.97 -3.25
C HIS A 197 -16.87 2.18 -3.08
N ASP A 198 -16.95 1.00 -3.73
CA ASP A 198 -18.12 0.14 -3.85
C ASP A 198 -17.99 -1.16 -3.04
N TYR A 199 -17.08 -1.21 -2.07
CA TYR A 199 -16.82 -2.38 -1.25
C TYR A 199 -17.08 -2.07 0.25
N PRO A 200 -17.40 -3.08 1.09
CA PRO A 200 -17.93 -2.90 2.44
C PRO A 200 -16.86 -2.54 3.48
N LEU A 201 -16.01 -1.57 3.17
CA LEU A 201 -15.04 -0.95 4.08
C LEU A 201 -15.18 0.56 4.04
N PHE A 202 -14.82 1.24 5.14
CA PHE A 202 -14.74 2.69 5.17
C PHE A 202 -13.48 3.23 4.47
N GLU A 203 -13.14 2.62 3.35
CA GLU A 203 -11.97 2.93 2.55
C GLU A 203 -12.33 3.04 1.08
N PHE A 204 -11.48 3.70 0.34
CA PHE A 204 -11.53 3.74 -1.12
C PHE A 204 -10.17 3.34 -1.70
N THR A 205 -10.17 2.92 -2.94
CA THR A 205 -8.97 2.61 -3.71
C THR A 205 -8.90 3.51 -4.93
N VAL A 206 -7.73 4.11 -5.18
CA VAL A 206 -7.45 4.82 -6.43
C VAL A 206 -6.51 3.97 -7.27
N ILE A 207 -6.85 3.81 -8.55
CA ILE A 207 -6.05 3.10 -9.53
C ILE A 207 -5.66 4.08 -10.63
N VAL A 208 -4.37 4.24 -10.87
CA VAL A 208 -3.80 5.07 -11.93
C VAL A 208 -3.14 4.18 -12.97
N ARG A 209 -3.53 4.31 -14.24
CA ARG A 209 -2.94 3.57 -15.37
C ARG A 209 -2.33 4.54 -16.36
N LYS A 210 -1.03 4.40 -16.59
CA LYS A 210 -0.26 5.21 -17.54
C LYS A 210 -0.43 4.76 -18.97
#